data_e0fbd721d91cfda6ec04c584b6f70625
#
_entry.id   e0fbd721d91cfda6ec04c584b6f70625
#
_cell.length_a   1.000
_cell.length_b   1.000
_cell.length_c   1.000
_cell.angle_alpha   90.00
_cell.angle_beta   90.00
_cell.angle_gamma   90.00
#
_symmetry.space_group_name_H-M   'P 1'
#
loop_
_entity.id
_entity.type
_entity.pdbx_description
1 polymer ?
#
loop_
_entity_poly.entity_id
_entity_poly.type
_entity_poly.pdbx_seq_one_letter_code
_entity_poly.pdbx_strand_id
1 'polypeptide(L)'
;MPLSLVVSAAPHLQTKAVSVIPMTRRRFLSRLLATPAAAAYARAAASAAAMKITRIETVWWKSRDEAPFWPHWTWVKIETDAGVSGIGETYPRNANEAAAIHGVANALKGHDPRDIERIWADLYRSFDYQVAGGAEMRALSAIDLALWDLLGKSLGAPVYRLIGGKANPRVRLYNTCFPYKYDFNREPEKIMRELIETRGIRAIKIWPFDGAAQRNRNQYITEHDIAQALEPVKKLRDTFGYEIEIAIEFHANWNLPSAIRIAQALEPYRPMWLEDMLMPGNFDQYHELASATRLPLIAGERMAGKMQFERFLASRTPKYVMFDVTWCGGLTEARKITAMADADELPIAPHTAGGPLLFYATTHLTTASPNVWIQESCQRFYERDWPAMLENPLAPKDGAIEITDDPGFGMKIRPAAWNHPAAVRQVS
;
A
#
# COMPACT_ATOMS: atom_id res chain seq x y z
N MET A 1 13.23 5.41 -75.32
CA MET A 1 12.93 6.88 -75.19
C MET A 1 13.43 7.27 -73.80
N PRO A 2 14.47 8.08 -73.64
CA PRO A 2 14.94 8.53 -72.36
C PRO A 2 14.24 9.85 -71.97
N LEU A 3 13.77 9.91 -70.71
CA LEU A 3 13.24 11.10 -70.05
C LEU A 3 14.41 11.96 -69.56
N SER A 4 14.52 13.17 -70.13
CA SER A 4 15.47 14.20 -69.70
C SER A 4 14.98 14.91 -68.42
N LEU A 5 15.80 14.89 -67.38
CA LEU A 5 15.62 15.72 -66.20
C LEU A 5 16.12 17.14 -66.46
N VAL A 6 15.26 18.11 -66.31
CA VAL A 6 15.64 19.54 -66.28
C VAL A 6 16.03 19.90 -64.87
N VAL A 7 17.31 20.25 -64.64
CA VAL A 7 17.82 20.79 -63.39
C VAL A 7 17.61 22.30 -63.41
N SER A 8 16.71 22.79 -62.55
CA SER A 8 16.52 24.22 -62.29
C SER A 8 17.57 24.68 -61.28
N ALA A 9 18.30 25.70 -61.61
CA ALA A 9 19.32 26.34 -60.78
C ALA A 9 18.67 27.12 -59.63
N ALA A 10 19.07 26.82 -58.35
CA ALA A 10 18.70 27.60 -57.18
C ALA A 10 19.59 28.85 -57.02
N PRO A 11 19.07 29.96 -56.47
CA PRO A 11 19.83 31.21 -56.31
C PRO A 11 20.83 31.14 -55.14
N HIS A 12 21.94 31.85 -55.33
CA HIS A 12 23.07 32.01 -54.40
C HIS A 12 22.63 32.46 -53.00
N LEU A 13 22.76 31.58 -51.99
CA LEU A 13 22.75 31.94 -50.58
C LEU A 13 24.13 32.50 -50.20
N GLN A 14 24.18 33.79 -49.87
CA GLN A 14 25.36 34.42 -49.22
C GLN A 14 25.52 33.80 -47.82
N THR A 15 26.58 33.04 -47.64
CA THR A 15 27.01 32.57 -46.31
C THR A 15 27.55 33.73 -45.50
N LYS A 16 26.80 34.22 -44.53
CA LYS A 16 27.34 35.08 -43.47
C LYS A 16 28.32 34.26 -42.66
N ALA A 17 29.56 34.64 -42.65
CA ALA A 17 30.57 34.07 -41.79
C ALA A 17 30.16 34.22 -40.32
N VAL A 18 29.78 33.12 -39.65
CA VAL A 18 29.56 33.09 -38.22
C VAL A 18 30.94 33.17 -37.57
N SER A 19 31.25 34.27 -36.90
CA SER A 19 32.46 34.42 -36.10
C SER A 19 32.44 33.43 -34.96
N VAL A 20 33.22 32.39 -35.05
CA VAL A 20 33.43 31.44 -33.95
C VAL A 20 34.35 32.12 -32.94
N ILE A 21 33.78 32.60 -31.81
CA ILE A 21 34.55 33.11 -30.68
C ILE A 21 35.28 31.91 -30.05
N PRO A 22 36.63 31.90 -29.99
CA PRO A 22 37.39 30.77 -29.40
C PRO A 22 37.07 30.69 -27.93
N MET A 23 36.33 29.65 -27.54
CA MET A 23 35.97 29.36 -26.16
C MET A 23 37.11 28.60 -25.51
N THR A 24 37.72 29.14 -24.43
CA THR A 24 38.78 28.45 -23.69
C THR A 24 38.25 27.14 -23.11
N ARG A 25 39.10 26.13 -23.02
CA ARG A 25 38.79 24.78 -22.46
C ARG A 25 38.05 24.88 -21.10
N ARG A 26 38.39 25.90 -20.28
CA ARG A 26 37.82 26.18 -18.98
C ARG A 26 36.37 26.71 -19.09
N ARG A 27 36.08 27.59 -20.06
CA ARG A 27 34.72 28.10 -20.33
C ARG A 27 33.85 27.06 -21.02
N PHE A 28 34.38 26.18 -21.81
CA PHE A 28 33.67 25.06 -22.40
C PHE A 28 33.26 24.07 -21.30
N LEU A 29 34.19 23.66 -20.41
CA LEU A 29 33.89 22.78 -19.28
C LEU A 29 32.89 23.40 -18.28
N SER A 30 32.98 24.69 -17.98
CA SER A 30 32.02 25.34 -17.07
C SER A 30 30.61 25.46 -17.67
N ARG A 31 30.48 25.59 -18.99
CA ARG A 31 29.16 25.54 -19.66
C ARG A 31 28.60 24.13 -19.81
N LEU A 32 29.45 23.11 -20.01
CA LEU A 32 29.05 21.71 -20.01
C LEU A 32 28.51 21.30 -18.63
N LEU A 33 29.14 21.74 -17.53
CA LEU A 33 28.72 21.48 -16.17
C LEU A 33 27.37 22.16 -15.77
N ALA A 34 26.93 23.17 -16.54
CA ALA A 34 25.69 23.90 -16.32
C ALA A 34 24.52 23.41 -17.23
N THR A 35 24.73 22.35 -18.02
CA THR A 35 23.69 21.86 -18.93
C THR A 35 22.80 20.80 -18.27
N PRO A 36 21.53 20.68 -18.66
CA PRO A 36 20.67 19.57 -18.21
C PRO A 36 21.29 18.19 -18.47
N ALA A 37 22.08 18.05 -19.53
CA ALA A 37 22.81 16.81 -19.86
C ALA A 37 23.91 16.48 -18.83
N ALA A 38 24.65 17.47 -18.33
CA ALA A 38 25.66 17.25 -17.29
C ALA A 38 25.02 16.89 -15.95
N ALA A 39 23.87 17.49 -15.61
CA ALA A 39 23.09 17.11 -14.45
C ALA A 39 22.53 15.68 -14.58
N ALA A 40 22.06 15.29 -15.77
CA ALA A 40 21.60 13.93 -16.04
C ALA A 40 22.76 12.91 -15.97
N TYR A 41 23.94 13.26 -16.52
CA TYR A 41 25.15 12.42 -16.42
C TYR A 41 25.62 12.28 -14.98
N ALA A 42 25.64 13.38 -14.20
CA ALA A 42 26.01 13.35 -12.79
C ALA A 42 25.03 12.50 -11.97
N ARG A 43 23.72 12.55 -12.26
CA ARG A 43 22.72 11.68 -11.62
C ARG A 43 22.93 10.20 -12.02
N ALA A 44 23.16 9.91 -13.29
CA ALA A 44 23.43 8.55 -13.75
C ALA A 44 24.74 8.00 -13.15
N ALA A 45 25.79 8.81 -13.05
CA ALA A 45 27.05 8.44 -12.39
C ALA A 45 26.87 8.23 -10.88
N ALA A 46 26.11 9.07 -10.21
CA ALA A 46 25.79 8.91 -8.79
C ALA A 46 24.91 7.67 -8.53
N SER A 47 23.97 7.36 -9.44
CA SER A 47 23.15 6.14 -9.35
C SER A 47 23.95 4.86 -9.62
N ALA A 48 25.06 4.95 -10.37
CA ALA A 48 25.98 3.84 -10.62
C ALA A 48 27.03 3.66 -9.52
N ALA A 49 27.25 4.66 -8.65
CA ALA A 49 28.20 4.54 -7.55
C ALA A 49 27.76 3.49 -6.54
N ALA A 50 28.71 2.73 -6.00
CA ALA A 50 28.44 1.79 -4.92
C ALA A 50 27.86 2.53 -3.71
N MET A 51 26.85 1.94 -3.10
CA MET A 51 26.13 2.48 -1.94
C MET A 51 26.01 1.38 -0.90
N LYS A 52 26.19 1.71 0.38
CA LYS A 52 26.13 0.73 1.46
C LYS A 52 25.22 1.20 2.58
N ILE A 53 24.41 0.31 3.10
CA ILE A 53 23.62 0.54 4.32
C ILE A 53 24.59 0.75 5.49
N THR A 54 24.41 1.84 6.23
CA THR A 54 25.27 2.20 7.37
C THR A 54 24.52 2.22 8.69
N ARG A 55 23.19 2.58 8.67
CA ARG A 55 22.42 2.78 9.90
C ARG A 55 20.97 2.41 9.68
N ILE A 56 20.38 1.80 10.70
CA ILE A 56 18.96 1.46 10.77
C ILE A 56 18.40 2.10 12.03
N GLU A 57 17.30 2.83 11.89
CA GLU A 57 16.60 3.48 13.00
C GLU A 57 15.12 3.13 12.96
N THR A 58 14.54 2.76 14.11
CA THR A 58 13.08 2.59 14.25
C THR A 58 12.52 3.63 15.20
N VAL A 59 11.29 4.06 14.90
CA VAL A 59 10.51 5.01 15.71
C VAL A 59 9.10 4.45 15.86
N TRP A 60 8.63 4.33 17.12
CA TRP A 60 7.31 3.82 17.47
C TRP A 60 6.84 4.34 18.83
N TRP A 61 5.60 4.06 19.23
CA TRP A 61 5.02 4.55 20.50
C TRP A 61 4.51 3.39 21.36
N LYS A 62 4.69 3.48 22.68
CA LYS A 62 4.27 2.43 23.65
C LYS A 62 2.77 2.42 23.89
N SER A 63 2.13 3.58 23.91
CA SER A 63 0.74 3.78 24.26
C SER A 63 0.03 4.67 23.26
N ARG A 64 -1.28 4.43 23.08
CA ARG A 64 -2.16 5.28 22.27
C ARG A 64 -2.38 6.67 22.87
N ASP A 65 -2.27 6.78 24.19
CA ASP A 65 -2.54 8.01 24.93
C ASP A 65 -1.37 9.00 24.87
N GLU A 66 -0.17 8.51 24.52
CA GLU A 66 1.05 9.31 24.46
C GLU A 66 1.26 10.01 23.11
N ALA A 67 0.46 9.69 22.08
CA ALA A 67 0.59 10.28 20.76
C ALA A 67 -0.66 11.07 20.37
N PRO A 68 -0.51 12.19 19.66
CA PRO A 68 -1.64 13.03 19.19
C PRO A 68 -2.43 12.36 18.04
N PHE A 69 -2.02 11.18 17.61
CA PHE A 69 -2.58 10.39 16.51
C PHE A 69 -2.69 8.92 16.94
N TRP A 70 -3.25 8.07 16.11
CA TRP A 70 -3.37 6.63 16.39
C TRP A 70 -2.01 5.93 16.25
N PRO A 71 -1.26 5.61 17.34
CA PRO A 71 0.13 5.16 17.28
C PRO A 71 0.25 3.66 17.13
N HIS A 72 -0.24 3.10 16.02
CA HIS A 72 -0.19 1.66 15.79
C HIS A 72 0.97 1.20 14.93
N TRP A 73 1.74 2.11 14.35
CA TRP A 73 2.79 1.79 13.38
C TRP A 73 4.18 2.04 13.92
N THR A 74 5.10 1.29 13.36
CA THR A 74 6.53 1.43 13.54
C THR A 74 7.13 1.89 12.23
N TRP A 75 7.79 3.03 12.24
CA TRP A 75 8.60 3.48 11.11
C TRP A 75 10.01 2.93 11.23
N VAL A 76 10.59 2.54 10.09
CA VAL A 76 12.01 2.20 9.95
C VAL A 76 12.65 3.14 8.94
N LYS A 77 13.83 3.67 9.27
CA LYS A 77 14.68 4.42 8.36
C LYS A 77 15.97 3.68 8.12
N ILE A 78 16.32 3.47 6.85
CA ILE A 78 17.58 2.89 6.41
C ILE A 78 18.41 4.00 5.79
N GLU A 79 19.60 4.24 6.32
CA GLU A 79 20.54 5.27 5.86
C GLU A 79 21.76 4.63 5.18
N THR A 80 22.36 5.37 4.26
CA THR A 80 23.52 4.90 3.47
C THR A 80 24.71 5.85 3.58
N ASP A 81 25.90 5.36 3.23
CA ASP A 81 27.12 6.17 3.09
C ASP A 81 27.05 7.23 1.98
N ALA A 82 26.12 7.08 1.03
CA ALA A 82 25.84 8.06 -0.02
C ALA A 82 24.90 9.20 0.43
N GLY A 83 24.44 9.22 1.71
CA GLY A 83 23.53 10.22 2.24
C GLY A 83 22.09 10.08 1.77
N VAL A 84 21.75 9.00 1.05
CA VAL A 84 20.35 8.67 0.69
C VAL A 84 19.75 7.81 1.79
N SER A 85 18.48 8.05 2.10
CA SER A 85 17.75 7.23 3.07
C SER A 85 16.34 6.88 2.60
N GLY A 86 15.87 5.71 2.98
CA GLY A 86 14.50 5.25 2.72
C GLY A 86 13.73 5.02 4.01
N ILE A 87 12.41 5.19 3.92
CA ILE A 87 11.46 4.99 5.02
C ILE A 87 10.59 3.79 4.71
N GLY A 88 10.44 2.90 5.69
CA GLY A 88 9.49 1.80 5.70
C GLY A 88 8.54 1.90 6.88
N GLU A 89 7.51 1.06 6.88
CA GLU A 89 6.49 1.05 7.92
C GLU A 89 5.92 -0.35 8.13
N THR A 90 5.56 -0.66 9.37
CA THR A 90 4.73 -1.81 9.71
C THR A 90 3.91 -1.55 10.97
N TYR A 91 3.04 -2.50 11.37
CA TYR A 91 2.17 -2.44 12.55
C TYR A 91 1.59 -3.84 12.84
N PRO A 92 0.87 -4.12 13.91
CA PRO A 92 0.44 -3.26 15.03
C PRO A 92 1.14 -3.53 16.36
N ARG A 93 2.17 -4.37 16.41
CA ARG A 93 2.81 -4.82 17.68
C ARG A 93 4.06 -4.03 18.03
N ASN A 94 4.40 -3.03 17.28
CA ASN A 94 5.46 -2.03 17.45
C ASN A 94 6.79 -2.57 18.04
N ALA A 95 6.83 -2.88 19.34
CA ALA A 95 8.04 -3.36 20.00
C ALA A 95 8.56 -4.70 19.44
N ASN A 96 7.67 -5.60 19.04
CA ASN A 96 8.04 -6.90 18.47
C ASN A 96 8.62 -6.73 17.08
N GLU A 97 7.98 -5.91 16.23
CA GLU A 97 8.46 -5.59 14.90
C GLU A 97 9.79 -4.82 14.96
N ALA A 98 9.92 -3.85 15.87
CA ALA A 98 11.17 -3.12 16.07
C ALA A 98 12.30 -4.07 16.51
N ALA A 99 12.03 -5.00 17.45
CA ALA A 99 13.01 -6.00 17.87
C ALA A 99 13.44 -6.91 16.70
N ALA A 100 12.51 -7.37 15.88
CA ALA A 100 12.80 -8.18 14.69
C ALA A 100 13.64 -7.42 13.67
N ILE A 101 13.33 -6.13 13.38
CA ILE A 101 14.12 -5.26 12.51
C ILE A 101 15.56 -5.14 13.02
N HIS A 102 15.75 -4.85 14.30
CA HIS A 102 17.09 -4.68 14.87
C HIS A 102 17.84 -6.00 15.00
N GLY A 103 17.13 -7.12 15.15
CA GLY A 103 17.71 -8.48 15.15
C GLY A 103 18.47 -8.81 13.86
N VAL A 104 18.01 -8.27 12.72
CA VAL A 104 18.66 -8.50 11.42
C VAL A 104 19.52 -7.31 10.92
N ALA A 105 19.65 -6.25 11.72
CA ALA A 105 20.36 -5.03 11.30
C ALA A 105 21.82 -5.30 10.87
N ASN A 106 22.52 -6.19 11.55
CA ASN A 106 23.91 -6.53 11.20
C ASN A 106 24.02 -7.30 9.87
N ALA A 107 22.99 -8.06 9.51
CA ALA A 107 22.92 -8.73 8.21
C ALA A 107 22.64 -7.74 7.05
N LEU A 108 22.14 -6.55 7.35
CA LEU A 108 21.84 -5.51 6.35
C LEU A 108 23.02 -4.56 6.11
N LYS A 109 23.79 -4.25 7.17
CA LYS A 109 24.89 -3.28 7.07
C LYS A 109 25.96 -3.74 6.09
N GLY A 110 26.46 -2.78 5.29
CA GLY A 110 27.47 -3.02 4.29
C GLY A 110 26.95 -3.55 2.95
N HIS A 111 25.68 -3.98 2.86
CA HIS A 111 25.05 -4.36 1.61
C HIS A 111 24.62 -3.14 0.78
N ASP A 112 24.57 -3.30 -0.53
CA ASP A 112 23.95 -2.31 -1.41
C ASP A 112 22.41 -2.41 -1.27
N PRO A 113 21.74 -1.33 -0.83
CA PRO A 113 20.29 -1.37 -0.58
C PRO A 113 19.46 -1.57 -1.86
N ARG A 114 20.04 -1.46 -3.04
CA ARG A 114 19.37 -1.63 -4.34
C ARG A 114 19.22 -3.11 -4.73
N ASP A 115 19.95 -4.01 -4.08
CA ASP A 115 19.85 -5.48 -4.26
C ASP A 115 18.62 -6.05 -3.51
N ILE A 116 17.44 -5.44 -3.71
CA ILE A 116 16.23 -5.66 -2.91
C ILE A 116 15.83 -7.14 -2.87
N GLU A 117 15.72 -7.80 -4.02
CA GLU A 117 15.31 -9.22 -4.09
C GLU A 117 16.31 -10.16 -3.37
N ARG A 118 17.61 -9.87 -3.45
CA ARG A 118 18.63 -10.63 -2.73
C ARG A 118 18.50 -10.42 -1.22
N ILE A 119 18.43 -9.16 -0.78
CA ILE A 119 18.27 -8.82 0.65
C ILE A 119 16.99 -9.46 1.19
N TRP A 120 15.90 -9.36 0.44
CA TRP A 120 14.62 -9.99 0.81
C TRP A 120 14.78 -11.50 1.01
N ALA A 121 15.40 -12.19 0.06
CA ALA A 121 15.58 -13.63 0.12
C ALA A 121 16.51 -14.06 1.28
N ASP A 122 17.56 -13.30 1.54
CA ASP A 122 18.51 -13.58 2.61
C ASP A 122 17.86 -13.36 3.98
N LEU A 123 17.10 -12.28 4.17
CA LEU A 123 16.33 -12.03 5.39
C LEU A 123 15.25 -13.08 5.60
N TYR A 124 14.51 -13.44 4.56
CA TYR A 124 13.47 -14.48 4.64
C TYR A 124 14.05 -15.80 5.14
N ARG A 125 15.23 -16.20 4.65
CA ARG A 125 15.93 -17.39 5.12
C ARG A 125 16.49 -17.23 6.53
N SER A 126 16.92 -16.03 6.94
CA SER A 126 17.50 -15.79 8.25
C SER A 126 16.48 -15.85 9.39
N PHE A 127 15.21 -15.58 9.11
CA PHE A 127 14.12 -15.75 10.08
C PHE A 127 13.71 -17.22 10.29
N ASP A 128 14.18 -18.12 9.42
CA ASP A 128 14.18 -19.57 9.51
C ASP A 128 12.78 -20.16 9.84
N TYR A 129 12.46 -20.42 11.10
CA TYR A 129 11.26 -21.12 11.51
C TYR A 129 9.99 -20.24 11.62
N GLN A 130 10.06 -18.92 11.42
CA GLN A 130 8.99 -17.99 11.85
C GLN A 130 8.46 -17.06 10.76
N VAL A 131 8.72 -17.35 9.49
CA VAL A 131 8.37 -16.44 8.38
C VAL A 131 6.92 -16.52 7.88
N ALA A 132 6.08 -17.37 8.44
CA ALA A 132 4.71 -17.55 7.96
C ALA A 132 3.73 -16.42 8.36
N GLY A 133 4.25 -15.31 8.88
CA GLY A 133 3.52 -14.17 9.42
C GLY A 133 4.17 -13.67 10.71
N GLY A 134 3.50 -12.81 11.47
CA GLY A 134 4.03 -12.30 12.74
C GLY A 134 5.06 -11.18 12.56
N ALA A 135 5.83 -10.93 13.64
CA ALA A 135 6.74 -9.78 13.70
C ALA A 135 7.88 -9.86 12.68
N GLU A 136 8.36 -11.04 12.36
CA GLU A 136 9.45 -11.28 11.42
C GLU A 136 9.05 -10.91 9.99
N MET A 137 7.90 -11.38 9.52
CA MET A 137 7.40 -11.03 8.19
C MET A 137 7.04 -9.55 8.09
N ARG A 138 6.52 -8.97 9.16
CA ARG A 138 6.23 -7.53 9.24
C ARG A 138 7.50 -6.70 9.25
N ALA A 139 8.54 -7.13 9.95
CA ALA A 139 9.86 -6.51 9.91
C ALA A 139 10.46 -6.57 8.49
N LEU A 140 10.37 -7.74 7.84
CA LEU A 140 10.80 -7.92 6.46
C LEU A 140 10.05 -6.97 5.51
N SER A 141 8.73 -6.84 5.68
CA SER A 141 7.91 -5.92 4.90
C SER A 141 8.34 -4.46 5.07
N ALA A 142 8.60 -4.04 6.32
CA ALA A 142 9.04 -2.67 6.61
C ALA A 142 10.43 -2.38 6.00
N ILE A 143 11.36 -3.31 6.10
CA ILE A 143 12.69 -3.20 5.49
C ILE A 143 12.57 -3.12 3.97
N ASP A 144 11.79 -4.00 3.36
CA ASP A 144 11.54 -4.02 1.91
C ASP A 144 11.00 -2.67 1.41
N LEU A 145 9.99 -2.12 2.10
CA LEU A 145 9.44 -0.81 1.76
C LEU A 145 10.50 0.29 1.88
N ALA A 146 11.34 0.27 2.92
CA ALA A 146 12.43 1.24 3.04
C ALA A 146 13.45 1.14 1.91
N LEU A 147 13.75 -0.06 1.44
CA LEU A 147 14.66 -0.30 0.31
C LEU A 147 14.06 0.21 -1.01
N TRP A 148 12.76 0.00 -1.26
CA TRP A 148 12.07 0.55 -2.43
C TRP A 148 11.99 2.07 -2.42
N ASP A 149 11.71 2.68 -1.26
CA ASP A 149 11.73 4.13 -1.09
C ASP A 149 13.13 4.71 -1.38
N LEU A 150 14.16 4.07 -0.83
CA LEU A 150 15.56 4.43 -1.05
C LEU A 150 15.95 4.30 -2.54
N LEU A 151 15.58 3.20 -3.20
CA LEU A 151 15.84 3.00 -4.62
C LEU A 151 15.22 4.12 -5.44
N GLY A 152 13.94 4.44 -5.21
CA GLY A 152 13.26 5.53 -5.91
C GLY A 152 13.95 6.88 -5.71
N LYS A 153 14.35 7.20 -4.47
CA LYS A 153 15.07 8.42 -4.12
C LYS A 153 16.45 8.48 -4.77
N SER A 154 17.19 7.38 -4.78
CA SER A 154 18.52 7.31 -5.39
C SER A 154 18.49 7.53 -6.91
N LEU A 155 17.40 7.12 -7.57
CA LEU A 155 17.17 7.29 -9.00
C LEU A 155 16.44 8.60 -9.34
N GLY A 156 15.94 9.34 -8.34
CA GLY A 156 15.11 10.52 -8.55
C GLY A 156 13.78 10.19 -9.22
N ALA A 157 13.22 9.01 -8.98
CA ALA A 157 12.01 8.49 -9.61
C ALA A 157 10.99 8.01 -8.56
N PRO A 158 9.67 8.20 -8.79
CA PRO A 158 8.64 7.60 -7.95
C PRO A 158 8.61 6.09 -8.14
N VAL A 159 8.29 5.36 -7.06
CA VAL A 159 8.32 3.88 -7.06
C VAL A 159 7.40 3.29 -8.14
N TYR A 160 6.21 3.87 -8.38
CA TYR A 160 5.32 3.34 -9.42
C TYR A 160 5.98 3.26 -10.81
N ARG A 161 6.92 4.17 -11.15
CA ARG A 161 7.66 4.13 -12.42
C ARG A 161 8.65 2.98 -12.48
N LEU A 162 9.18 2.55 -11.33
CA LEU A 162 10.13 1.45 -11.25
C LEU A 162 9.45 0.09 -11.36
N ILE A 163 8.15 0.04 -11.13
CA ILE A 163 7.36 -1.20 -11.11
C ILE A 163 6.35 -1.31 -12.27
N GLY A 164 6.42 -0.44 -13.27
CA GLY A 164 5.61 -0.58 -14.50
C GLY A 164 5.00 0.71 -15.05
N GLY A 165 4.97 1.81 -14.27
CA GLY A 165 4.38 3.08 -14.70
C GLY A 165 2.90 3.21 -14.32
N LYS A 166 2.20 4.19 -14.88
CA LYS A 166 0.78 4.49 -14.54
C LYS A 166 -0.17 3.66 -15.42
N ALA A 167 -0.57 2.47 -14.95
CA ALA A 167 -1.70 1.74 -15.51
C ALA A 167 -3.04 2.39 -15.10
N ASN A 168 -3.13 2.83 -13.83
CA ASN A 168 -4.29 3.53 -13.28
C ASN A 168 -3.86 4.90 -12.74
N PRO A 169 -4.01 6.00 -13.50
CA PRO A 169 -3.66 7.33 -13.01
C PRO A 169 -4.48 7.77 -11.80
N ARG A 170 -5.71 7.27 -11.70
CA ARG A 170 -6.65 7.48 -10.58
C ARG A 170 -7.14 6.13 -10.08
N VAL A 171 -6.91 5.83 -8.81
CA VAL A 171 -7.33 4.58 -8.18
C VAL A 171 -8.61 4.82 -7.38
N ARG A 172 -9.68 4.08 -7.73
CA ARG A 172 -10.97 4.11 -7.01
C ARG A 172 -10.81 3.68 -5.56
N LEU A 173 -11.56 4.30 -4.63
CA LEU A 173 -11.48 4.04 -3.20
C LEU A 173 -12.80 3.59 -2.59
N TYR A 174 -12.69 2.73 -1.56
CA TYR A 174 -13.72 2.56 -0.55
C TYR A 174 -13.23 3.08 0.81
N ASN A 175 -14.15 3.32 1.74
CA ASN A 175 -13.81 3.81 3.08
C ASN A 175 -14.12 2.78 4.16
N THR A 176 -13.11 2.46 4.96
CA THR A 176 -13.25 1.66 6.19
C THR A 176 -13.59 2.56 7.36
N CYS A 177 -14.66 2.24 8.08
CA CYS A 177 -15.30 3.12 9.06
C CYS A 177 -14.67 3.01 10.45
N PHE A 178 -13.40 3.39 10.60
CA PHE A 178 -12.81 3.56 11.94
C PHE A 178 -13.58 4.62 12.75
N PRO A 179 -13.70 4.43 14.08
CA PRO A 179 -14.39 5.39 14.93
C PRO A 179 -13.84 6.81 14.75
N TYR A 180 -14.70 7.74 14.31
CA TYR A 180 -14.33 9.13 14.05
C TYR A 180 -15.47 10.08 14.41
N LYS A 181 -16.26 10.55 13.45
CA LYS A 181 -17.36 11.51 13.69
C LYS A 181 -18.66 10.81 14.08
N TYR A 182 -18.93 9.66 13.49
CA TYR A 182 -20.16 8.89 13.65
C TYR A 182 -19.87 7.42 13.93
N ASP A 183 -20.79 6.75 14.59
CA ASP A 183 -20.76 5.30 14.81
C ASP A 183 -21.48 4.58 13.67
N PHE A 184 -20.78 3.75 12.93
CA PHE A 184 -21.36 3.02 11.81
C PHE A 184 -22.47 2.03 12.21
N ASN A 185 -22.54 1.60 13.48
CA ASN A 185 -23.64 0.76 13.95
C ASN A 185 -24.95 1.56 14.14
N ARG A 186 -24.86 2.87 14.37
CA ARG A 186 -26.00 3.73 14.65
C ARG A 186 -26.35 4.67 13.51
N GLU A 187 -25.34 5.26 12.88
CA GLU A 187 -25.47 6.36 11.93
C GLU A 187 -24.67 6.13 10.65
N PRO A 188 -24.70 4.90 10.05
CA PRO A 188 -23.90 4.59 8.86
C PRO A 188 -24.27 5.47 7.67
N GLU A 189 -25.54 5.89 7.58
CA GLU A 189 -26.05 6.76 6.52
C GLU A 189 -25.42 8.17 6.58
N LYS A 190 -25.10 8.67 7.78
CA LYS A 190 -24.40 9.96 7.92
C LYS A 190 -22.96 9.88 7.44
N ILE A 191 -22.27 8.79 7.79
CA ILE A 191 -20.91 8.53 7.28
C ILE A 191 -20.93 8.51 5.75
N MET A 192 -21.81 7.72 5.17
CA MET A 192 -21.88 7.54 3.73
C MET A 192 -22.23 8.86 3.00
N ARG A 193 -23.17 9.64 3.53
CA ARG A 193 -23.52 10.96 2.98
C ARG A 193 -22.31 11.90 2.99
N GLU A 194 -21.61 12.01 4.12
CA GLU A 194 -20.40 12.84 4.22
C GLU A 194 -19.32 12.41 3.24
N LEU A 195 -19.07 11.10 3.10
CA LEU A 195 -18.10 10.55 2.14
C LEU A 195 -18.44 10.90 0.70
N ILE A 196 -19.72 10.82 0.32
CA ILE A 196 -20.20 11.21 -1.03
C ILE A 196 -20.00 12.71 -1.24
N GLU A 197 -20.47 13.54 -0.31
CA GLU A 197 -20.49 15.01 -0.45
C GLU A 197 -19.08 15.62 -0.41
N THR A 198 -18.19 15.09 0.44
CA THR A 198 -16.86 15.69 0.66
C THR A 198 -15.73 15.06 -0.16
N ARG A 199 -15.88 13.78 -0.51
CA ARG A 199 -14.81 12.98 -1.15
C ARG A 199 -15.24 12.26 -2.43
N GLY A 200 -16.52 12.22 -2.75
CA GLY A 200 -17.04 11.47 -3.88
C GLY A 200 -16.96 9.94 -3.72
N ILE A 201 -16.62 9.43 -2.52
CA ILE A 201 -16.50 8.01 -2.24
C ILE A 201 -17.91 7.41 -2.13
N ARG A 202 -18.17 6.32 -2.86
CA ARG A 202 -19.47 5.62 -2.91
C ARG A 202 -19.36 4.15 -2.49
N ALA A 203 -18.32 3.80 -1.73
CA ALA A 203 -18.13 2.46 -1.19
C ALA A 203 -17.68 2.54 0.27
N ILE A 204 -18.27 1.70 1.12
CA ILE A 204 -18.08 1.73 2.57
C ILE A 204 -17.83 0.31 3.09
N LYS A 205 -16.89 0.14 4.06
CA LYS A 205 -16.64 -1.11 4.79
C LYS A 205 -16.98 -0.92 6.28
N ILE A 206 -17.81 -1.83 6.80
CA ILE A 206 -18.27 -1.87 8.21
C ILE A 206 -18.18 -3.30 8.76
N TRP A 207 -18.13 -3.47 10.09
CA TRP A 207 -18.00 -4.76 10.78
C TRP A 207 -19.03 -4.96 11.90
N PRO A 208 -20.33 -4.96 11.56
CA PRO A 208 -21.39 -4.95 12.56
C PRO A 208 -21.55 -6.26 13.33
N PHE A 209 -20.91 -7.35 12.89
CA PHE A 209 -21.00 -8.66 13.53
C PHE A 209 -19.97 -8.89 14.65
N ASP A 210 -18.93 -8.05 14.78
CA ASP A 210 -17.85 -8.23 15.74
C ASP A 210 -18.32 -8.23 17.20
N GLY A 211 -19.28 -7.38 17.53
CA GLY A 211 -19.86 -7.34 18.88
C GLY A 211 -20.52 -8.66 19.28
N ALA A 212 -21.21 -9.31 18.35
CA ALA A 212 -21.80 -10.63 18.56
C ALA A 212 -20.73 -11.72 18.69
N ALA A 213 -19.69 -11.66 17.84
CA ALA A 213 -18.56 -12.59 17.93
C ALA A 213 -17.88 -12.56 19.30
N GLN A 214 -17.61 -11.37 19.82
CA GLN A 214 -17.00 -11.19 21.14
C GLN A 214 -17.87 -11.74 22.26
N ARG A 215 -19.18 -11.42 22.28
CA ARG A 215 -20.12 -11.92 23.30
C ARG A 215 -20.22 -13.45 23.29
N ASN A 216 -20.22 -14.05 22.11
CA ASN A 216 -20.43 -15.47 21.88
C ASN A 216 -19.13 -16.25 21.76
N ARG A 217 -17.98 -15.65 22.12
CA ARG A 217 -16.62 -16.24 22.05
C ARG A 217 -16.31 -16.87 20.68
N ASN A 218 -16.82 -16.26 19.61
CA ASN A 218 -16.65 -16.70 18.22
C ASN A 218 -17.22 -18.11 17.91
N GLN A 219 -18.06 -18.67 18.80
CA GLN A 219 -18.51 -20.06 18.68
C GLN A 219 -19.88 -20.23 18.01
N TYR A 220 -20.77 -19.31 18.18
CA TYR A 220 -22.12 -19.35 17.62
C TYR A 220 -22.66 -17.93 17.37
N ILE A 221 -23.72 -17.87 16.56
CA ILE A 221 -24.50 -16.65 16.35
C ILE A 221 -26.00 -16.97 16.47
N THR A 222 -26.75 -16.12 17.15
CA THR A 222 -28.21 -16.28 17.28
C THR A 222 -28.93 -15.47 16.19
N GLU A 223 -30.23 -15.77 15.94
CA GLU A 223 -31.06 -14.96 15.03
C GLU A 223 -31.18 -13.53 15.51
N HIS A 224 -31.24 -13.31 16.84
CA HIS A 224 -31.22 -11.98 17.41
C HIS A 224 -29.95 -11.20 17.11
N ASP A 225 -28.78 -11.83 17.24
CA ASP A 225 -27.49 -11.21 16.89
C ASP A 225 -27.43 -10.85 15.40
N ILE A 226 -27.91 -11.75 14.53
CA ILE A 226 -27.97 -11.51 13.08
C ILE A 226 -28.86 -10.31 12.80
N ALA A 227 -30.07 -10.27 13.35
CA ALA A 227 -31.01 -9.16 13.15
C ALA A 227 -30.42 -7.83 13.59
N GLN A 228 -29.75 -7.78 14.76
CA GLN A 228 -29.09 -6.57 15.24
C GLN A 228 -27.92 -6.12 14.32
N ALA A 229 -27.09 -7.05 13.89
CA ALA A 229 -25.94 -6.75 13.03
C ALA A 229 -26.34 -6.32 11.61
N LEU A 230 -27.52 -6.72 11.14
CA LEU A 230 -28.06 -6.32 9.84
C LEU A 230 -28.63 -4.88 9.84
N GLU A 231 -28.96 -4.29 10.99
CA GLU A 231 -29.57 -2.96 11.07
C GLU A 231 -28.77 -1.86 10.34
N PRO A 232 -27.43 -1.71 10.52
CA PRO A 232 -26.68 -0.71 9.78
C PRO A 232 -26.63 -0.98 8.27
N VAL A 233 -26.59 -2.23 7.85
CA VAL A 233 -26.61 -2.62 6.42
C VAL A 233 -27.96 -2.26 5.81
N LYS A 234 -29.07 -2.55 6.51
CA LYS A 234 -30.41 -2.19 6.11
C LYS A 234 -30.57 -0.67 5.98
N LYS A 235 -30.15 0.10 6.98
CA LYS A 235 -30.18 1.58 6.92
C LYS A 235 -29.46 2.14 5.69
N LEU A 236 -28.30 1.60 5.36
CA LEU A 236 -27.56 2.00 4.16
C LEU A 236 -28.36 1.68 2.88
N ARG A 237 -28.93 0.47 2.77
CA ARG A 237 -29.75 0.09 1.61
C ARG A 237 -31.05 0.87 1.50
N ASP A 238 -31.73 1.10 2.61
CA ASP A 238 -32.99 1.88 2.65
C ASP A 238 -32.73 3.35 2.25
N THR A 239 -31.55 3.91 2.59
CA THR A 239 -31.21 5.31 2.31
C THR A 239 -30.64 5.53 0.91
N PHE A 240 -29.77 4.63 0.42
CA PHE A 240 -29.00 4.86 -0.81
C PHE A 240 -29.27 3.80 -1.90
N GLY A 241 -30.08 2.77 -1.59
CA GLY A 241 -30.30 1.67 -2.53
C GLY A 241 -28.98 1.01 -2.94
N TYR A 242 -28.79 0.84 -4.26
CA TYR A 242 -27.59 0.27 -4.88
C TYR A 242 -26.69 1.33 -5.54
N GLU A 243 -26.88 2.62 -5.21
CA GLU A 243 -26.00 3.71 -5.62
C GLU A 243 -24.64 3.68 -4.90
N ILE A 244 -24.56 2.87 -3.84
CA ILE A 244 -23.35 2.66 -3.06
C ILE A 244 -23.00 1.18 -2.95
N GLU A 245 -21.70 0.92 -2.79
CA GLU A 245 -21.17 -0.40 -2.47
C GLU A 245 -20.98 -0.56 -0.96
N ILE A 246 -21.30 -1.75 -0.43
CA ILE A 246 -21.15 -2.08 0.99
C ILE A 246 -20.25 -3.32 1.10
N ALA A 247 -19.11 -3.20 1.77
CA ALA A 247 -18.27 -4.32 2.19
C ALA A 247 -18.54 -4.66 3.65
N ILE A 248 -18.56 -5.94 3.98
CA ILE A 248 -18.72 -6.40 5.36
C ILE A 248 -17.48 -7.15 5.79
N GLU A 249 -16.84 -6.65 6.84
CA GLU A 249 -15.66 -7.23 7.48
C GLU A 249 -16.06 -8.10 8.67
N PHE A 250 -15.34 -9.20 8.91
CA PHE A 250 -15.58 -10.12 10.02
C PHE A 250 -14.32 -10.40 10.87
N HIS A 251 -13.18 -9.86 10.50
CA HIS A 251 -11.91 -9.98 11.22
C HIS A 251 -11.51 -11.43 11.57
N ALA A 252 -11.91 -12.40 10.74
CA ALA A 252 -11.68 -13.83 10.95
C ALA A 252 -12.25 -14.37 12.28
N ASN A 253 -13.36 -13.81 12.74
CA ASN A 253 -13.95 -14.09 14.05
C ASN A 253 -14.92 -15.28 14.05
N TRP A 254 -15.26 -15.87 12.91
CA TRP A 254 -16.32 -16.84 12.88
C TRP A 254 -15.84 -18.28 12.55
N ASN A 255 -16.55 -19.28 13.04
CA ASN A 255 -16.47 -20.64 12.57
C ASN A 255 -17.39 -20.85 11.35
N LEU A 256 -17.16 -21.92 10.60
CA LEU A 256 -17.87 -22.18 9.36
C LEU A 256 -19.40 -22.21 9.50
N PRO A 257 -20.03 -22.92 10.49
CA PRO A 257 -21.48 -22.93 10.64
C PRO A 257 -22.08 -21.55 10.87
N SER A 258 -21.43 -20.70 11.67
CA SER A 258 -21.88 -19.33 11.91
C SER A 258 -21.69 -18.45 10.68
N ALA A 259 -20.56 -18.58 9.99
CA ALA A 259 -20.25 -17.84 8.77
C ALA A 259 -21.28 -18.12 7.65
N ILE A 260 -21.69 -19.37 7.46
CA ILE A 260 -22.74 -19.75 6.50
C ILE A 260 -24.06 -19.03 6.82
N ARG A 261 -24.51 -19.08 8.08
CA ARG A 261 -25.76 -18.40 8.49
C ARG A 261 -25.71 -16.89 8.26
N ILE A 262 -24.59 -16.27 8.59
CA ILE A 262 -24.39 -14.82 8.39
C ILE A 262 -24.39 -14.50 6.87
N ALA A 263 -23.64 -15.26 6.07
CA ALA A 263 -23.57 -15.04 4.64
C ALA A 263 -24.96 -15.14 3.98
N GLN A 264 -25.74 -16.15 4.32
CA GLN A 264 -27.11 -16.32 3.82
C GLN A 264 -28.04 -15.16 4.24
N ALA A 265 -27.92 -14.67 5.48
CA ALA A 265 -28.70 -13.53 5.96
C ALA A 265 -28.33 -12.21 5.24
N LEU A 266 -27.12 -12.09 4.74
CA LEU A 266 -26.63 -10.92 3.98
C LEU A 266 -27.00 -10.93 2.49
N GLU A 267 -27.39 -12.09 1.91
CA GLU A 267 -27.71 -12.19 0.49
C GLU A 267 -28.72 -11.16 -0.04
N PRO A 268 -29.83 -10.86 0.68
CA PRO A 268 -30.79 -9.83 0.23
C PRO A 268 -30.18 -8.44 0.06
N TYR A 269 -29.11 -8.13 0.80
CA TYR A 269 -28.48 -6.81 0.81
C TYR A 269 -27.38 -6.67 -0.24
N ARG A 270 -26.94 -7.73 -0.89
CA ARG A 270 -25.93 -7.76 -1.96
C ARG A 270 -24.69 -6.92 -1.61
N PRO A 271 -23.98 -7.23 -0.52
CA PRO A 271 -22.69 -6.57 -0.27
C PRO A 271 -21.71 -6.86 -1.41
N MET A 272 -20.76 -5.95 -1.63
CA MET A 272 -19.73 -6.12 -2.67
C MET A 272 -18.80 -7.28 -2.37
N TRP A 273 -18.56 -7.57 -1.08
CA TRP A 273 -17.91 -8.78 -0.58
C TRP A 273 -18.15 -9.02 0.91
N LEU A 274 -17.81 -10.24 1.33
CA LEU A 274 -17.67 -10.68 2.71
C LEU A 274 -16.16 -10.90 2.96
N GLU A 275 -15.57 -10.10 3.86
CA GLU A 275 -14.13 -10.06 4.12
C GLU A 275 -13.77 -10.85 5.37
N ASP A 276 -12.72 -11.68 5.27
CA ASP A 276 -12.13 -12.43 6.38
C ASP A 276 -13.17 -13.10 7.31
N MET A 277 -14.14 -13.82 6.73
CA MET A 277 -15.18 -14.51 7.54
C MET A 277 -14.58 -15.58 8.45
N LEU A 278 -13.58 -16.31 7.95
CA LEU A 278 -12.91 -17.41 8.63
C LEU A 278 -11.43 -17.10 8.80
N MET A 279 -10.80 -17.72 9.81
CA MET A 279 -9.35 -17.63 9.99
C MET A 279 -8.65 -18.22 8.74
N PRO A 280 -7.69 -17.50 8.13
CA PRO A 280 -6.94 -18.01 6.99
C PRO A 280 -6.05 -19.19 7.41
N GLY A 281 -5.99 -20.22 6.54
CA GLY A 281 -5.18 -21.42 6.79
C GLY A 281 -5.92 -22.71 6.47
N ASN A 282 -7.23 -22.76 6.64
CA ASN A 282 -8.06 -23.88 6.17
C ASN A 282 -8.89 -23.43 4.95
N PHE A 283 -8.28 -23.51 3.77
CA PHE A 283 -8.93 -23.06 2.53
C PHE A 283 -10.06 -23.99 2.06
N ASP A 284 -10.13 -25.23 2.55
CA ASP A 284 -11.25 -26.12 2.29
C ASP A 284 -12.54 -25.60 2.93
N GLN A 285 -12.46 -25.02 4.14
CA GLN A 285 -13.61 -24.35 4.76
C GLN A 285 -14.04 -23.09 4.01
N TYR A 286 -13.10 -22.33 3.43
CA TYR A 286 -13.44 -21.22 2.54
C TYR A 286 -14.16 -21.70 1.28
N HIS A 287 -13.76 -22.84 0.73
CA HIS A 287 -14.44 -23.47 -0.41
C HIS A 287 -15.87 -23.91 -0.06
N GLU A 288 -16.06 -24.52 1.12
CA GLU A 288 -17.38 -24.91 1.60
C GLU A 288 -18.27 -23.67 1.83
N LEU A 289 -17.74 -22.62 2.45
CA LEU A 289 -18.46 -21.35 2.62
C LEU A 289 -18.86 -20.75 1.28
N ALA A 290 -17.96 -20.72 0.30
CA ALA A 290 -18.25 -20.21 -1.05
C ALA A 290 -19.33 -21.02 -1.78
N SER A 291 -19.47 -22.30 -1.45
CA SER A 291 -20.54 -23.16 -1.98
C SER A 291 -21.90 -22.90 -1.31
N ALA A 292 -21.90 -22.31 -0.12
CA ALA A 292 -23.11 -22.06 0.69
C ALA A 292 -23.71 -20.66 0.48
N THR A 293 -23.05 -19.76 -0.27
CA THR A 293 -23.55 -18.41 -0.57
C THR A 293 -23.18 -17.99 -1.99
N ARG A 294 -23.97 -17.03 -2.53
CA ARG A 294 -23.69 -16.38 -3.82
C ARG A 294 -22.85 -15.11 -3.68
N LEU A 295 -22.60 -14.67 -2.44
CA LEU A 295 -21.87 -13.43 -2.20
C LEU A 295 -20.36 -13.63 -2.45
N PRO A 296 -19.68 -12.64 -3.01
CA PRO A 296 -18.24 -12.71 -3.21
C PRO A 296 -17.51 -12.78 -1.86
N LEU A 297 -16.54 -13.68 -1.75
CA LEU A 297 -15.63 -13.78 -0.62
C LEU A 297 -14.30 -13.15 -0.97
N ILE A 298 -13.73 -12.42 0.00
CA ILE A 298 -12.38 -11.88 -0.05
C ILE A 298 -11.68 -12.20 1.27
N ALA A 299 -10.39 -12.46 1.21
CA ALA A 299 -9.53 -12.60 2.39
C ALA A 299 -8.09 -12.28 2.02
N GLY A 300 -7.28 -11.97 3.01
CA GLY A 300 -5.85 -11.88 2.77
C GLY A 300 -5.10 -10.81 3.54
N GLU A 301 -5.75 -9.91 4.29
CA GLU A 301 -5.01 -8.98 5.16
C GLU A 301 -4.10 -9.72 6.14
N ARG A 302 -4.52 -10.91 6.59
CA ARG A 302 -3.79 -11.74 7.56
C ARG A 302 -2.82 -12.74 6.92
N MET A 303 -2.78 -12.83 5.60
CA MET A 303 -1.90 -13.75 4.89
C MET A 303 -0.54 -13.11 4.61
N ALA A 304 0.50 -13.94 4.59
CA ALA A 304 1.87 -13.52 4.38
C ALA A 304 2.62 -14.42 3.39
N GLY A 305 3.36 -13.78 2.48
CA GLY A 305 4.14 -14.46 1.46
C GLY A 305 3.31 -15.12 0.35
N LYS A 306 3.84 -15.12 -0.84
CA LYS A 306 3.18 -15.65 -2.06
C LYS A 306 2.70 -17.09 -1.94
N MET A 307 3.32 -17.93 -1.10
CA MET A 307 2.95 -19.35 -0.94
C MET A 307 1.56 -19.53 -0.29
N GLN A 308 1.17 -18.67 0.66
CA GLN A 308 -0.18 -18.71 1.23
C GLN A 308 -1.22 -18.24 0.20
N PHE A 309 -0.88 -17.21 -0.57
CA PHE A 309 -1.74 -16.70 -1.63
C PHE A 309 -1.92 -17.72 -2.78
N GLU A 310 -0.85 -18.41 -3.17
CA GLU A 310 -0.93 -19.49 -4.17
C GLU A 310 -1.94 -20.56 -3.75
N ARG A 311 -1.87 -21.04 -2.52
CA ARG A 311 -2.81 -22.03 -1.99
C ARG A 311 -4.24 -21.50 -1.92
N PHE A 312 -4.43 -20.23 -1.58
CA PHE A 312 -5.75 -19.62 -1.56
C PHE A 312 -6.33 -19.46 -2.98
N LEU A 313 -5.53 -19.01 -3.94
CA LEU A 313 -5.92 -18.92 -5.34
C LEU A 313 -6.26 -20.30 -5.92
N ALA A 314 -5.44 -21.32 -5.62
CA ALA A 314 -5.67 -22.69 -6.06
C ALA A 314 -7.01 -23.28 -5.56
N SER A 315 -7.54 -22.79 -4.44
CA SER A 315 -8.87 -23.19 -3.93
C SER A 315 -10.03 -22.71 -4.81
N ARG A 316 -9.80 -21.79 -5.77
CA ARG A 316 -10.81 -21.15 -6.63
C ARG A 316 -11.93 -20.43 -5.87
N THR A 317 -11.69 -20.11 -4.59
CA THR A 317 -12.65 -19.48 -3.70
C THR A 317 -12.68 -17.94 -3.84
N PRO A 318 -11.53 -17.23 -3.85
CA PRO A 318 -11.54 -15.77 -3.87
C PRO A 318 -12.11 -15.24 -5.18
N LYS A 319 -12.88 -14.16 -5.09
CA LYS A 319 -13.32 -13.37 -6.25
C LYS A 319 -12.48 -12.11 -6.43
N TYR A 320 -11.83 -11.71 -5.38
CA TYR A 320 -10.87 -10.59 -5.32
C TYR A 320 -9.70 -11.02 -4.45
N VAL A 321 -8.52 -10.44 -4.70
CA VAL A 321 -7.32 -10.73 -3.91
C VAL A 321 -6.98 -9.51 -3.06
N MET A 322 -6.95 -9.72 -1.75
CA MET A 322 -6.57 -8.73 -0.77
C MET A 322 -5.21 -9.09 -0.16
N PHE A 323 -4.40 -8.10 0.11
CA PHE A 323 -3.17 -8.21 0.89
C PHE A 323 -2.84 -6.86 1.49
N ASP A 324 -2.00 -6.86 2.54
CA ASP A 324 -1.43 -5.65 3.14
C ASP A 324 0.07 -5.62 2.84
N VAL A 325 0.55 -4.56 2.19
CA VAL A 325 1.97 -4.47 1.78
C VAL A 325 2.93 -4.37 2.96
N THR A 326 2.44 -3.98 4.16
CA THR A 326 3.25 -3.95 5.38
C THR A 326 3.26 -5.29 6.12
N TRP A 327 2.47 -6.28 5.65
CA TRP A 327 2.34 -7.59 6.30
C TRP A 327 2.68 -8.76 5.40
N CYS A 328 2.41 -8.65 4.10
CA CYS A 328 2.56 -9.77 3.17
C CYS A 328 4.00 -10.08 2.75
N GLY A 329 4.97 -9.25 3.14
CA GLY A 329 6.36 -9.38 2.72
C GLY A 329 6.88 -8.17 1.93
N GLY A 330 6.22 -7.00 2.08
CA GLY A 330 6.60 -5.76 1.42
C GLY A 330 6.08 -5.65 -0.03
N LEU A 331 6.53 -4.62 -0.70
CA LEU A 331 6.19 -4.37 -2.11
C LEU A 331 6.72 -5.49 -3.02
N THR A 332 7.86 -6.07 -2.70
CA THR A 332 8.47 -7.18 -3.44
C THR A 332 7.55 -8.40 -3.53
N GLU A 333 6.94 -8.83 -2.42
CA GLU A 333 5.99 -9.95 -2.43
C GLU A 333 4.60 -9.52 -2.94
N ALA A 334 4.14 -8.32 -2.58
CA ALA A 334 2.85 -7.78 -3.06
C ALA A 334 2.77 -7.74 -4.60
N ARG A 335 3.85 -7.39 -5.29
CA ARG A 335 3.94 -7.44 -6.76
C ARG A 335 3.79 -8.87 -7.31
N LYS A 336 4.41 -9.85 -6.65
CA LYS A 336 4.30 -11.26 -7.05
C LYS A 336 2.87 -11.77 -6.83
N ILE A 337 2.26 -11.43 -5.71
CA ILE A 337 0.85 -11.77 -5.41
C ILE A 337 -0.08 -11.11 -6.43
N THR A 338 0.14 -9.84 -6.78
CA THR A 338 -0.62 -9.12 -7.81
C THR A 338 -0.52 -9.80 -9.18
N ALA A 339 0.69 -10.25 -9.57
CA ALA A 339 0.91 -10.96 -10.82
C ALA A 339 0.25 -12.36 -10.83
N MET A 340 0.22 -13.05 -9.70
CA MET A 340 -0.51 -14.33 -9.57
C MET A 340 -2.01 -14.12 -9.70
N ALA A 341 -2.56 -13.07 -9.07
CA ALA A 341 -3.97 -12.71 -9.23
C ALA A 341 -4.31 -12.34 -10.69
N ASP A 342 -3.44 -11.61 -11.37
CA ASP A 342 -3.61 -11.24 -12.79
C ASP A 342 -3.61 -12.46 -13.71
N ALA A 343 -2.74 -13.42 -13.44
CA ALA A 343 -2.69 -14.69 -14.19
C ALA A 343 -3.98 -15.53 -14.04
N ASP A 344 -4.68 -15.40 -12.92
CA ASP A 344 -5.99 -16.02 -12.66
C ASP A 344 -7.19 -15.11 -13.06
N GLU A 345 -6.93 -13.97 -13.72
CA GLU A 345 -7.92 -12.95 -14.10
C GLU A 345 -8.71 -12.39 -12.90
N LEU A 346 -8.09 -12.37 -11.72
CA LEU A 346 -8.68 -11.84 -10.50
C LEU A 346 -8.23 -10.40 -10.23
N PRO A 347 -9.17 -9.50 -9.94
CA PRO A 347 -8.83 -8.14 -9.53
C PRO A 347 -8.32 -8.10 -8.10
N ILE A 348 -7.43 -7.13 -7.81
CA ILE A 348 -6.93 -6.86 -6.47
C ILE A 348 -7.73 -5.74 -5.78
N ALA A 349 -7.89 -5.85 -4.46
CA ALA A 349 -8.47 -4.86 -3.57
C ALA A 349 -7.64 -4.78 -2.28
N PRO A 350 -6.47 -4.10 -2.29
CA PRO A 350 -5.54 -4.12 -1.18
C PRO A 350 -6.08 -3.47 0.09
N HIS A 351 -5.73 -4.05 1.24
CA HIS A 351 -5.96 -3.53 2.58
C HIS A 351 -5.01 -2.37 2.90
N THR A 352 -5.53 -1.28 3.47
CA THR A 352 -4.71 -0.12 3.88
C THR A 352 -5.17 0.53 5.20
N ALA A 353 -5.78 -0.24 6.09
CA ALA A 353 -6.22 0.26 7.40
C ALA A 353 -5.06 0.34 8.40
N GLY A 354 -4.04 1.12 8.09
CA GLY A 354 -2.81 1.25 8.88
C GLY A 354 -2.19 2.64 8.82
N GLY A 355 -0.87 2.69 8.84
CA GLY A 355 -0.12 3.93 8.80
C GLY A 355 -0.08 4.61 7.44
N PRO A 356 0.50 5.81 7.39
CA PRO A 356 0.52 6.59 6.15
C PRO A 356 1.37 5.96 5.05
N LEU A 357 2.50 5.34 5.35
CA LEU A 357 3.34 4.75 4.31
C LEU A 357 2.69 3.54 3.66
N LEU A 358 1.94 2.74 4.42
CA LEU A 358 1.10 1.68 3.87
C LEU A 358 0.22 2.23 2.74
N PHE A 359 -0.46 3.35 2.98
CA PHE A 359 -1.35 3.96 1.98
C PHE A 359 -0.58 4.45 0.75
N TYR A 360 0.56 5.15 0.95
CA TYR A 360 1.42 5.61 -0.14
C TYR A 360 1.96 4.43 -0.96
N ALA A 361 2.56 3.43 -0.32
CA ALA A 361 3.15 2.27 -0.99
C ALA A 361 2.09 1.46 -1.77
N THR A 362 0.92 1.25 -1.17
CA THR A 362 -0.21 0.61 -1.85
C THR A 362 -0.69 1.44 -3.03
N THR A 363 -0.76 2.78 -2.90
CA THR A 363 -1.17 3.64 -4.03
C THR A 363 -0.15 3.58 -5.17
N HIS A 364 1.16 3.47 -4.90
CA HIS A 364 2.15 3.22 -5.95
C HIS A 364 1.91 1.88 -6.66
N LEU A 365 1.65 0.82 -5.90
CA LEU A 365 1.38 -0.50 -6.46
C LEU A 365 0.11 -0.49 -7.31
N THR A 366 -1.00 0.03 -6.78
CA THR A 366 -2.30 0.07 -7.47
C THR A 366 -2.27 0.99 -8.69
N THR A 367 -1.51 2.09 -8.64
CA THR A 367 -1.25 2.93 -9.82
C THR A 367 -0.56 2.15 -10.94
N ALA A 368 0.34 1.23 -10.62
CA ALA A 368 1.11 0.47 -11.59
C ALA A 368 0.47 -0.87 -12.02
N SER A 369 -0.57 -1.34 -11.33
CA SER A 369 -1.16 -2.66 -11.55
C SER A 369 -2.42 -2.58 -12.42
N PRO A 370 -2.50 -3.25 -13.57
CA PRO A 370 -3.68 -3.17 -14.46
C PRO A 370 -4.94 -3.81 -13.88
N ASN A 371 -4.80 -4.83 -13.01
CA ASN A 371 -5.89 -5.61 -12.44
C ASN A 371 -6.43 -5.06 -11.09
N VAL A 372 -6.33 -3.75 -10.87
CA VAL A 372 -6.90 -3.10 -9.67
C VAL A 372 -8.39 -2.89 -9.83
N TRP A 373 -9.18 -3.33 -8.85
CA TRP A 373 -10.59 -2.96 -8.78
C TRP A 373 -10.82 -1.72 -7.91
N ILE A 374 -10.31 -1.76 -6.66
CA ILE A 374 -10.54 -0.70 -5.67
C ILE A 374 -9.48 -0.79 -4.57
N GLN A 375 -9.12 0.34 -3.95
CA GLN A 375 -8.20 0.39 -2.82
C GLN A 375 -8.93 0.88 -1.57
N GLU A 376 -8.52 0.39 -0.42
CA GLU A 376 -9.02 0.85 0.88
C GLU A 376 -8.56 2.27 1.21
N SER A 377 -9.39 3.00 1.97
CA SER A 377 -9.05 4.26 2.63
C SER A 377 -9.75 4.37 3.97
N CYS A 378 -9.27 5.24 4.85
CA CYS A 378 -9.87 5.53 6.15
C CYS A 378 -10.02 7.03 6.35
N GLN A 379 -11.25 7.52 6.46
CA GLN A 379 -11.53 8.96 6.63
C GLN A 379 -10.81 9.54 7.84
N ARG A 380 -10.83 8.86 8.97
CA ARG A 380 -10.12 9.27 10.18
C ARG A 380 -8.65 9.53 9.91
N PHE A 381 -7.99 8.66 9.14
CA PHE A 381 -6.55 8.74 8.93
C PHE A 381 -6.18 9.93 8.04
N TYR A 382 -6.79 10.06 6.87
CA TYR A 382 -6.45 11.14 5.94
C TYR A 382 -7.01 12.52 6.33
N GLU A 383 -8.03 12.60 7.21
CA GLU A 383 -8.54 13.90 7.70
C GLU A 383 -7.92 14.35 9.02
N ARG A 384 -7.51 13.42 9.89
CA ARG A 384 -7.05 13.74 11.24
C ARG A 384 -5.62 13.31 11.50
N ASP A 385 -5.34 12.00 11.38
CA ASP A 385 -4.12 11.43 11.92
C ASP A 385 -2.90 11.73 11.02
N TRP A 386 -3.01 11.55 9.70
CA TRP A 386 -1.90 11.82 8.79
C TRP A 386 -1.54 13.31 8.64
N PRO A 387 -2.48 14.28 8.58
CA PRO A 387 -2.13 15.70 8.59
C PRO A 387 -1.33 16.16 9.81
N ALA A 388 -1.47 15.48 10.95
CA ALA A 388 -0.65 15.76 12.13
C ALA A 388 0.81 15.31 11.98
N MET A 389 1.06 14.29 11.14
CA MET A 389 2.36 13.63 11.00
C MET A 389 3.11 13.98 9.72
N LEU A 390 2.39 14.32 8.66
CA LEU A 390 2.97 14.49 7.32
C LEU A 390 2.92 15.94 6.88
N GLU A 391 3.93 16.35 6.09
CA GLU A 391 3.95 17.64 5.40
C GLU A 391 3.01 17.63 4.18
N ASN A 392 2.86 16.48 3.54
CA ASN A 392 2.13 16.29 2.28
C ASN A 392 1.14 15.11 2.34
N PRO A 393 0.17 15.08 3.27
CA PRO A 393 -0.74 13.95 3.40
C PRO A 393 -1.57 13.74 2.13
N LEU A 394 -1.61 12.50 1.64
CA LEU A 394 -2.52 12.10 0.57
C LEU A 394 -3.96 12.08 1.09
N ALA A 395 -4.87 12.60 0.30
CA ALA A 395 -6.30 12.58 0.59
C ALA A 395 -7.13 12.27 -0.65
N PRO A 396 -8.23 11.51 -0.50
CA PRO A 396 -9.17 11.21 -1.59
C PRO A 396 -9.78 12.46 -2.20
N LYS A 397 -9.98 12.41 -3.52
CA LYS A 397 -10.72 13.42 -4.29
C LYS A 397 -11.57 12.72 -5.36
N ASP A 398 -12.85 13.10 -5.45
CA ASP A 398 -13.79 12.58 -6.45
C ASP A 398 -13.81 11.03 -6.50
N GLY A 399 -13.84 10.39 -5.33
CA GLY A 399 -13.91 8.94 -5.16
C GLY A 399 -12.63 8.17 -5.46
N ALA A 400 -11.51 8.87 -5.67
CA ALA A 400 -10.25 8.26 -6.06
C ALA A 400 -9.05 8.90 -5.35
N ILE A 401 -7.88 8.24 -5.51
CA ILE A 401 -6.58 8.76 -5.10
C ILE A 401 -5.64 8.83 -6.30
N GLU A 402 -4.79 9.85 -6.31
CA GLU A 402 -3.70 10.03 -7.26
C GLU A 402 -2.39 10.14 -6.50
N ILE A 403 -1.35 9.43 -6.95
CA ILE A 403 -0.01 9.55 -6.38
C ILE A 403 0.80 10.65 -7.06
N THR A 404 1.64 11.34 -6.29
CA THR A 404 2.55 12.36 -6.80
C THR A 404 3.75 11.75 -7.52
N ASP A 405 4.47 12.57 -8.30
CA ASP A 405 5.68 12.17 -9.00
C ASP A 405 6.95 12.39 -8.15
N ASP A 406 6.82 12.62 -6.85
CA ASP A 406 7.95 12.74 -5.92
C ASP A 406 8.79 11.44 -5.88
N PRO A 407 10.13 11.53 -5.76
CA PRO A 407 11.01 10.36 -5.69
C PRO A 407 10.71 9.45 -4.49
N GLY A 408 10.90 8.15 -4.66
CA GLY A 408 10.55 7.13 -3.67
C GLY A 408 9.05 6.96 -3.59
N PHE A 409 8.53 6.78 -2.38
CA PHE A 409 7.08 6.83 -2.12
C PHE A 409 6.54 8.26 -2.02
N GLY A 410 7.41 9.28 -2.00
CA GLY A 410 7.01 10.68 -1.95
C GLY A 410 6.48 11.15 -0.59
N MET A 411 6.39 10.28 0.41
CA MET A 411 5.91 10.64 1.75
C MET A 411 6.95 11.48 2.51
N LYS A 412 6.50 12.57 3.14
CA LYS A 412 7.33 13.49 3.93
C LYS A 412 6.83 13.57 5.36
N ILE A 413 7.57 12.93 6.29
CA ILE A 413 7.23 12.94 7.72
C ILE A 413 7.69 14.27 8.32
N ARG A 414 6.82 14.93 9.10
CA ARG A 414 7.18 16.14 9.86
C ARG A 414 8.29 15.83 10.86
N PRO A 415 9.33 16.67 10.98
CA PRO A 415 10.37 16.48 11.99
C PRO A 415 9.82 16.33 13.42
N ALA A 416 8.74 17.06 13.75
CA ALA A 416 8.08 16.97 15.05
C ALA A 416 7.42 15.59 15.30
N ALA A 417 6.90 14.92 14.27
CA ALA A 417 6.35 13.58 14.39
C ALA A 417 7.47 12.53 14.53
N TRP A 418 8.52 12.62 13.72
CA TRP A 418 9.68 11.74 13.82
C TRP A 418 10.39 11.85 15.18
N ASN A 419 10.54 13.08 15.71
CA ASN A 419 11.24 13.37 16.96
C ASN A 419 10.28 13.58 18.15
N HIS A 420 9.07 13.01 18.10
CA HIS A 420 8.09 13.17 19.16
C HIS A 420 8.65 12.69 20.51
N PRO A 421 8.47 13.45 21.63
CA PRO A 421 9.08 13.12 22.93
C PRO A 421 8.64 11.75 23.50
N ALA A 422 7.40 11.34 23.21
CA ALA A 422 6.87 10.03 23.63
C ALA A 422 7.26 8.88 22.70
N ALA A 423 7.99 9.15 21.61
CA ALA A 423 8.42 8.10 20.70
C ALA A 423 9.57 7.27 21.31
N VAL A 424 9.46 5.96 21.18
CA VAL A 424 10.58 5.05 21.44
C VAL A 424 11.44 5.01 20.19
N ARG A 425 12.73 5.18 20.35
CA ARG A 425 13.72 5.17 19.26
C ARG A 425 14.78 4.12 19.55
N GLN A 426 15.09 3.35 18.53
CA GLN A 426 16.18 2.38 18.56
C GLN A 426 17.04 2.54 17.31
N VAL A 427 18.36 2.41 17.48
CA VAL A 427 19.36 2.56 16.42
C VAL A 427 20.29 1.36 16.42
N SER A 428 20.57 0.85 15.23
CA SER A 428 21.58 -0.19 14.97
C SER A 428 22.50 0.23 13.84
#